data_b6660fd34e2e83c9e95f16cbf369e4e3
#
_entry.id   b6660fd34e2e83c9e95f16cbf369e4e3
#
_cell.length_a   1.000
_cell.length_b   1.000
_cell.length_c   1.000
_cell.angle_alpha   90.00
_cell.angle_beta   90.00
_cell.angle_gamma   90.00
#
_symmetry.space_group_name_H-M   'P 1'
#
loop_
_entity.id
_entity.type
_entity.pdbx_description
1 polymer ?
#
loop_
_entity_poly.entity_id
_entity_poly.type
_entity_poly.pdbx_seq_one_letter_code
_entity_poly.pdbx_strand_id
1 'polypeptide(L)'
;MKREALIEGIWERDATTWTGSDEAHWLGWLDEPLHVQEGLEEIRRFAESLHDEVDDVVLCGMGGSSLAPEVLRRSFEVDWFHVLDTTHPKAIRALEEKLDLERTFFVSSSKSGTTLETRSHTDYFWETGGKRAEMFCAVTDPGSELEHLARKRGFHAVFAGEPSIGGRYSALSPFGIVPAVLMGVDAAQLLERAREMREACRSGEGNPGFELGNRFGTGWHEGRDKICIGSTYENRGFGLWAEQLIAESTGKHGKGLIPAPGQPADGAPDRQAAGVDIPEPYALGAEFFRWEFAVAVAGAYLEINPFDQPDVQAAKDKTNEVLATGKEPDLELQGSIDELLAEAQEGNYFCIQAFIQPTPENDRLLGEIAGRAETAGLLVTNGYGPRYMHSTGQLHKGGPNTGLFLQVIDDPGDELPIPGKPFGFRRLIQAQAAGDLETLKERGRRVARIHIEEAI
;
A
#
# COMPACT_ATOMS: atom_id res chain seq x y z
N MET A 1 24.20 -1.00 -17.48
CA MET A 1 24.72 -2.17 -16.72
C MET A 1 24.51 -3.42 -17.58
N LYS A 2 25.41 -4.43 -17.49
CA LYS A 2 25.21 -5.67 -18.24
C LYS A 2 24.12 -6.50 -17.56
N ARG A 3 23.25 -7.11 -18.34
CA ARG A 3 22.11 -7.91 -17.87
C ARG A 3 22.50 -8.97 -16.85
N GLU A 4 23.47 -9.80 -17.21
CA GLU A 4 23.93 -10.91 -16.38
C GLU A 4 24.46 -10.42 -15.03
N ALA A 5 25.28 -9.36 -15.04
CA ALA A 5 25.85 -8.80 -13.82
C ALA A 5 24.78 -8.22 -12.88
N LEU A 6 23.69 -7.65 -13.43
CA LEU A 6 22.60 -7.13 -12.61
C LEU A 6 21.77 -8.27 -11.98
N ILE A 7 21.46 -9.30 -12.76
CA ILE A 7 20.75 -10.48 -12.25
C ILE A 7 21.57 -11.18 -11.17
N GLU A 8 22.86 -11.43 -11.45
CA GLU A 8 23.81 -12.06 -10.52
C GLU A 8 23.91 -11.24 -9.22
N GLY A 9 24.12 -9.92 -9.32
CA GLY A 9 24.24 -9.04 -8.15
C GLY A 9 23.01 -9.04 -7.25
N ILE A 10 21.79 -9.11 -7.82
CA ILE A 10 20.54 -9.24 -7.04
C ILE A 10 20.56 -10.58 -6.28
N TRP A 11 20.87 -11.70 -6.96
CA TRP A 11 20.85 -13.03 -6.34
C TRP A 11 21.98 -13.26 -5.34
N GLU A 12 23.15 -12.64 -5.55
CA GLU A 12 24.28 -12.67 -4.61
C GLU A 12 24.12 -11.66 -3.46
N ARG A 13 23.01 -10.87 -3.48
CA ARG A 13 22.72 -9.84 -2.47
C ARG A 13 23.82 -8.78 -2.36
N ASP A 14 24.40 -8.43 -3.51
CA ASP A 14 25.43 -7.41 -3.58
C ASP A 14 24.81 -6.00 -3.57
N ALA A 15 24.96 -5.30 -2.44
CA ALA A 15 24.46 -3.94 -2.28
C ALA A 15 25.00 -2.97 -3.34
N THR A 16 26.20 -3.24 -3.92
CA THR A 16 26.79 -2.39 -4.97
C THR A 16 26.05 -2.45 -6.30
N THR A 17 25.09 -3.37 -6.42
CA THR A 17 24.11 -3.40 -7.52
C THR A 17 23.28 -2.12 -7.57
N TRP A 18 23.11 -1.44 -6.45
CA TRP A 18 22.32 -0.19 -6.30
C TRP A 18 23.20 0.96 -5.81
N THR A 19 23.22 1.25 -4.51
CA THR A 19 23.98 2.36 -3.93
C THR A 19 25.15 1.92 -3.06
N GLY A 20 25.22 0.65 -2.70
CA GLY A 20 26.21 0.09 -1.81
C GLY A 20 25.99 0.44 -0.34
N SER A 21 24.73 0.70 0.05
CA SER A 21 24.32 1.01 1.41
C SER A 21 23.86 -0.26 2.16
N ASP A 22 22.61 -0.31 2.61
CA ASP A 22 22.06 -1.40 3.42
C ASP A 22 21.16 -2.37 2.62
N GLU A 23 21.16 -2.27 1.28
CA GLU A 23 20.27 -3.04 0.41
C GLU A 23 20.36 -4.55 0.64
N ALA A 24 21.58 -5.08 0.91
CA ALA A 24 21.80 -6.49 1.17
C ALA A 24 20.96 -7.04 2.35
N HIS A 25 20.61 -6.17 3.30
CA HIS A 25 19.78 -6.53 4.45
C HIS A 25 18.32 -6.79 4.07
N TRP A 26 17.84 -6.18 2.99
CA TRP A 26 16.43 -6.14 2.64
C TRP A 26 15.99 -7.15 1.58
N LEU A 27 16.82 -8.14 1.27
CA LEU A 27 16.61 -9.10 0.19
C LEU A 27 16.03 -10.45 0.63
N GLY A 28 15.42 -10.52 1.82
CA GLY A 28 14.75 -11.74 2.32
C GLY A 28 13.62 -12.22 1.40
N TRP A 29 12.93 -11.29 0.71
CA TRP A 29 11.84 -11.59 -0.21
C TRP A 29 12.24 -12.54 -1.36
N LEU A 30 13.52 -12.58 -1.73
CA LEU A 30 14.02 -13.51 -2.75
C LEU A 30 13.80 -14.98 -2.38
N ASP A 31 13.84 -15.32 -1.10
CA ASP A 31 13.71 -16.71 -0.62
C ASP A 31 12.41 -16.95 0.14
N GLU A 32 11.62 -15.90 0.42
CA GLU A 32 10.42 -15.97 1.22
C GLU A 32 9.38 -16.98 0.70
N PRO A 33 9.12 -17.14 -0.62
CA PRO A 33 8.21 -18.16 -1.12
C PRO A 33 8.60 -19.60 -0.76
N LEU A 34 9.88 -19.84 -0.37
CA LEU A 34 10.35 -21.12 0.14
C LEU A 34 10.15 -21.22 1.65
N HIS A 35 10.53 -20.16 2.39
CA HIS A 35 10.49 -20.14 3.86
C HIS A 35 9.06 -20.22 4.41
N VAL A 36 8.13 -19.40 3.89
CA VAL A 36 6.75 -19.38 4.36
C VAL A 36 6.02 -20.69 4.12
N GLN A 37 6.46 -21.48 3.12
CA GLN A 37 5.93 -22.82 2.87
C GLN A 37 6.16 -23.76 4.06
N GLU A 38 7.26 -23.59 4.80
CA GLU A 38 7.58 -24.43 5.96
C GLU A 38 6.56 -24.23 7.10
N GLY A 39 6.03 -23.01 7.28
CA GLY A 39 5.01 -22.67 8.28
C GLY A 39 3.56 -22.81 7.81
N LEU A 40 3.31 -23.12 6.54
CA LEU A 40 1.98 -23.06 5.94
C LEU A 40 0.96 -23.99 6.63
N GLU A 41 1.40 -25.17 7.05
CA GLU A 41 0.52 -26.15 7.72
C GLU A 41 0.05 -25.67 9.11
N GLU A 42 0.86 -24.89 9.80
CA GLU A 42 0.45 -24.25 11.06
C GLU A 42 -0.62 -23.19 10.81
N ILE A 43 -0.44 -22.36 9.78
CA ILE A 43 -1.42 -21.33 9.39
C ILE A 43 -2.75 -21.96 8.97
N ARG A 44 -2.71 -23.09 8.23
CA ARG A 44 -3.92 -23.83 7.82
C ARG A 44 -4.70 -24.38 9.02
N ARG A 45 -4.01 -25.07 9.93
CA ARG A 45 -4.64 -25.60 11.15
C ARG A 45 -5.24 -24.49 12.02
N PHE A 46 -4.58 -23.35 12.07
CA PHE A 46 -5.12 -22.19 12.75
C PHE A 46 -6.42 -21.70 12.08
N ALA A 47 -6.45 -21.52 10.77
CA ALA A 47 -7.64 -21.10 10.05
C ALA A 47 -8.79 -22.13 10.19
N GLU A 48 -8.49 -23.41 10.10
CA GLU A 48 -9.46 -24.50 10.33
C GLU A 48 -10.08 -24.43 11.74
N SER A 49 -9.31 -24.03 12.75
CA SER A 49 -9.82 -23.91 14.13
C SER A 49 -10.86 -22.80 14.32
N LEU A 50 -10.95 -21.85 13.38
CA LEU A 50 -11.89 -20.73 13.43
C LEU A 50 -13.20 -20.98 12.67
N HIS A 51 -13.25 -22.02 11.81
CA HIS A 51 -14.26 -22.18 10.76
C HIS A 51 -15.72 -22.18 11.26
N ASP A 52 -15.99 -22.76 12.43
CA ASP A 52 -17.36 -22.87 12.96
C ASP A 52 -17.76 -21.67 13.84
N GLU A 53 -16.81 -20.85 14.23
CA GLU A 53 -17.00 -19.77 15.21
C GLU A 53 -17.01 -18.37 14.56
N VAL A 54 -16.56 -18.24 13.33
CA VAL A 54 -16.28 -16.95 12.65
C VAL A 54 -17.10 -16.84 11.36
N ASP A 55 -17.86 -15.77 11.24
CA ASP A 55 -18.60 -15.41 10.01
C ASP A 55 -17.85 -14.35 9.20
N ASP A 56 -17.16 -13.41 9.86
CA ASP A 56 -16.42 -12.32 9.24
C ASP A 56 -14.98 -12.20 9.76
N VAL A 57 -14.07 -11.80 8.92
CA VAL A 57 -12.69 -11.45 9.29
C VAL A 57 -12.41 -10.01 8.95
N VAL A 58 -11.87 -9.23 9.91
CA VAL A 58 -11.42 -7.85 9.70
C VAL A 58 -9.91 -7.78 9.84
N LEU A 59 -9.24 -7.42 8.77
CA LEU A 59 -7.81 -7.12 8.78
C LEU A 59 -7.60 -5.62 9.02
N CYS A 60 -6.97 -5.30 10.14
CA CYS A 60 -6.53 -3.95 10.49
C CYS A 60 -5.05 -3.80 10.08
N GLY A 61 -4.80 -3.10 8.98
CA GLY A 61 -3.46 -2.96 8.42
C GLY A 61 -3.32 -1.73 7.53
N MET A 62 -2.07 -1.33 7.24
CA MET A 62 -1.77 -0.21 6.35
C MET A 62 -0.66 -0.59 5.37
N GLY A 63 -0.72 -0.05 4.13
CA GLY A 63 0.31 -0.28 3.12
C GLY A 63 0.59 -1.76 2.86
N GLY A 64 1.84 -2.20 2.98
CA GLY A 64 2.22 -3.60 2.77
C GLY A 64 1.50 -4.62 3.64
N SER A 65 0.91 -4.18 4.77
CA SER A 65 0.11 -5.06 5.64
C SER A 65 -1.36 -5.17 5.21
N SER A 66 -1.82 -4.41 4.21
CA SER A 66 -3.23 -4.40 3.76
C SER A 66 -3.39 -4.57 2.23
N LEU A 67 -2.47 -4.05 1.42
CA LEU A 67 -2.69 -3.96 -0.03
C LEU A 67 -2.63 -5.30 -0.74
N ALA A 68 -1.66 -6.18 -0.42
CA ALA A 68 -1.65 -7.54 -0.97
C ALA A 68 -2.86 -8.36 -0.52
N PRO A 69 -3.27 -8.35 0.78
CA PRO A 69 -4.54 -8.92 1.22
C PRO A 69 -5.77 -8.39 0.46
N GLU A 70 -5.85 -7.09 0.21
CA GLU A 70 -6.98 -6.51 -0.54
C GLU A 70 -7.00 -6.97 -2.01
N VAL A 71 -5.83 -7.09 -2.65
CA VAL A 71 -5.73 -7.67 -4.01
C VAL A 71 -6.20 -9.13 -4.02
N LEU A 72 -5.76 -9.93 -3.04
CA LEU A 72 -6.20 -11.32 -2.90
C LEU A 72 -7.71 -11.40 -2.68
N ARG A 73 -8.26 -10.61 -1.75
CA ARG A 73 -9.70 -10.56 -1.47
C ARG A 73 -10.52 -10.28 -2.74
N ARG A 74 -10.11 -9.28 -3.52
CA ARG A 74 -10.78 -8.92 -4.79
C ARG A 74 -10.65 -10.00 -5.84
N SER A 75 -9.47 -10.60 -5.97
CA SER A 75 -9.17 -11.59 -7.00
C SER A 75 -9.88 -12.92 -6.77
N PHE A 76 -10.08 -13.29 -5.51
CA PHE A 76 -10.81 -14.50 -5.11
C PHE A 76 -12.28 -14.22 -4.76
N GLU A 77 -12.74 -12.96 -4.92
CA GLU A 77 -14.15 -12.54 -4.71
C GLU A 77 -14.67 -12.90 -3.31
N VAL A 78 -13.85 -12.62 -2.26
CA VAL A 78 -14.18 -12.96 -0.87
C VAL A 78 -14.92 -11.79 -0.22
N ASP A 79 -16.20 -11.96 0.12
CA ASP A 79 -17.07 -10.91 0.64
C ASP A 79 -17.06 -10.79 2.18
N TRP A 80 -16.73 -11.86 2.88
CA TRP A 80 -16.70 -11.94 4.35
C TRP A 80 -15.33 -11.58 4.96
N PHE A 81 -14.35 -11.25 4.13
CA PHE A 81 -13.07 -10.73 4.57
C PHE A 81 -13.01 -9.23 4.29
N HIS A 82 -12.79 -8.43 5.31
CA HIS A 82 -12.79 -6.97 5.25
C HIS A 82 -11.39 -6.43 5.52
N VAL A 83 -10.94 -5.49 4.69
CA VAL A 83 -9.68 -4.78 4.90
C VAL A 83 -10.00 -3.37 5.40
N LEU A 84 -9.55 -3.05 6.62
CA LEU A 84 -9.71 -1.75 7.24
C LEU A 84 -8.39 -0.99 7.20
N ASP A 85 -8.28 -0.08 6.25
CA ASP A 85 -7.10 0.75 6.00
C ASP A 85 -7.43 2.26 5.91
N THR A 86 -8.52 2.67 6.55
CA THR A 86 -8.93 4.06 6.68
C THR A 86 -9.19 4.43 8.15
N THR A 87 -8.88 5.66 8.52
CA THR A 87 -9.22 6.22 9.84
C THR A 87 -10.50 7.06 9.81
N HIS A 88 -11.27 7.00 8.72
CA HIS A 88 -12.51 7.75 8.59
C HIS A 88 -13.60 7.18 9.51
N PRO A 89 -14.11 7.95 10.50
CA PRO A 89 -15.03 7.42 11.51
C PRO A 89 -16.35 6.89 10.93
N LYS A 90 -16.89 7.52 9.87
CA LYS A 90 -18.09 6.99 9.20
C LYS A 90 -17.83 5.64 8.53
N ALA A 91 -16.63 5.42 7.97
CA ALA A 91 -16.27 4.13 7.36
C ALA A 91 -16.11 3.04 8.41
N ILE A 92 -15.47 3.35 9.55
CA ILE A 92 -15.31 2.42 10.67
C ILE A 92 -16.67 2.01 11.23
N ARG A 93 -17.59 2.99 11.48
CA ARG A 93 -18.97 2.72 11.95
C ARG A 93 -19.74 1.88 10.94
N ALA A 94 -19.66 2.21 9.64
CA ALA A 94 -20.35 1.47 8.59
C ALA A 94 -19.86 0.01 8.47
N LEU A 95 -18.60 -0.24 8.78
CA LEU A 95 -18.07 -1.61 8.87
C LEU A 95 -18.62 -2.28 10.13
N GLU A 96 -18.49 -1.66 11.31
CA GLU A 96 -18.98 -2.20 12.59
C GLU A 96 -20.46 -2.58 12.53
N GLU A 97 -21.31 -1.73 11.92
CA GLU A 97 -22.76 -1.98 11.77
C GLU A 97 -23.10 -3.20 10.92
N LYS A 98 -22.19 -3.66 10.06
CA LYS A 98 -22.36 -4.87 9.24
C LYS A 98 -21.96 -6.15 9.95
N LEU A 99 -21.16 -6.05 11.02
CA LEU A 99 -20.53 -7.17 11.67
C LEU A 99 -21.33 -7.67 12.88
N ASP A 100 -21.37 -8.98 13.04
CA ASP A 100 -21.62 -9.58 14.35
C ASP A 100 -20.27 -9.71 15.08
N LEU A 101 -19.98 -8.77 15.99
CA LEU A 101 -18.70 -8.71 16.71
C LEU A 101 -18.43 -9.97 17.55
N GLU A 102 -19.47 -10.75 17.90
CA GLU A 102 -19.29 -12.03 18.60
C GLU A 102 -18.76 -13.13 17.67
N ARG A 103 -18.96 -12.98 16.37
CA ARG A 103 -18.55 -13.92 15.33
C ARG A 103 -17.56 -13.34 14.33
N THR A 104 -16.92 -12.21 14.70
CA THR A 104 -15.91 -11.54 13.87
C THR A 104 -14.52 -11.80 14.42
N PHE A 105 -13.61 -12.24 13.54
CA PHE A 105 -12.20 -12.43 13.85
C PHE A 105 -11.36 -11.22 13.38
N PHE A 106 -10.44 -10.75 14.21
CA PHE A 106 -9.63 -9.56 13.92
C PHE A 106 -8.17 -9.93 13.71
N VAL A 107 -7.62 -9.52 12.57
CA VAL A 107 -6.20 -9.64 12.22
C VAL A 107 -5.52 -8.29 12.38
N SER A 108 -4.72 -8.11 13.41
CA SER A 108 -3.88 -6.93 13.59
C SER A 108 -2.59 -7.12 12.81
N SER A 109 -2.41 -6.37 11.71
CA SER A 109 -1.28 -6.55 10.78
C SER A 109 -0.42 -5.29 10.72
N SER A 110 0.81 -5.36 11.27
CA SER A 110 1.77 -4.26 11.24
C SER A 110 3.18 -4.75 11.46
N LYS A 111 4.07 -4.50 10.49
CA LYS A 111 5.47 -4.95 10.54
C LYS A 111 6.21 -4.38 11.76
N SER A 112 6.25 -3.06 11.91
CA SER A 112 6.90 -2.38 13.05
C SER A 112 6.11 -2.52 14.36
N GLY A 113 4.82 -2.82 14.29
CA GLY A 113 3.91 -2.83 15.43
C GLY A 113 3.55 -1.45 15.99
N THR A 114 4.05 -0.37 15.40
CA THR A 114 3.88 1.02 15.87
C THR A 114 2.92 1.85 15.01
N THR A 115 2.41 1.29 13.91
CA THR A 115 1.51 1.99 12.97
C THR A 115 0.27 2.48 13.73
N LEU A 116 0.10 3.81 13.79
CA LEU A 116 -0.90 4.46 14.63
C LEU A 116 -2.32 4.01 14.26
N GLU A 117 -2.61 3.92 12.98
CA GLU A 117 -3.91 3.50 12.43
C GLU A 117 -4.22 2.07 12.85
N THR A 118 -3.33 1.13 12.57
CA THR A 118 -3.50 -0.29 12.94
C THR A 118 -3.70 -0.46 14.45
N ARG A 119 -2.90 0.26 15.26
CA ARG A 119 -3.04 0.23 16.73
C ARG A 119 -4.38 0.81 17.18
N SER A 120 -4.83 1.89 16.55
CA SER A 120 -6.12 2.53 16.86
C SER A 120 -7.30 1.61 16.51
N HIS A 121 -7.28 0.95 15.36
CA HIS A 121 -8.29 -0.04 14.99
C HIS A 121 -8.28 -1.24 15.94
N THR A 122 -7.08 -1.77 16.24
CA THR A 122 -6.93 -2.90 17.17
C THR A 122 -7.48 -2.56 18.56
N ASP A 123 -7.17 -1.37 19.08
CA ASP A 123 -7.64 -0.94 20.39
C ASP A 123 -9.15 -0.68 20.39
N TYR A 124 -9.69 -0.14 19.29
CA TYR A 124 -11.11 0.09 19.11
C TYR A 124 -11.91 -1.22 19.15
N PHE A 125 -11.57 -2.17 18.27
CA PHE A 125 -12.29 -3.45 18.21
C PHE A 125 -11.99 -4.36 19.41
N TRP A 126 -10.86 -4.18 20.06
CA TRP A 126 -10.60 -4.84 21.34
C TRP A 126 -11.60 -4.41 22.43
N GLU A 127 -11.90 -3.13 22.53
CA GLU A 127 -12.88 -2.63 23.52
C GLU A 127 -14.32 -2.94 23.10
N THR A 128 -14.70 -2.67 21.85
CA THR A 128 -16.10 -2.86 21.37
C THR A 128 -16.45 -4.34 21.23
N GLY A 129 -15.50 -5.21 20.87
CA GLY A 129 -15.66 -6.67 20.80
C GLY A 129 -15.53 -7.40 22.14
N GLY A 130 -15.54 -6.67 23.27
CA GLY A 130 -15.58 -7.29 24.60
C GLY A 130 -14.27 -7.91 25.09
N LYS A 131 -13.13 -7.56 24.52
CA LYS A 131 -11.76 -8.03 24.91
C LYS A 131 -11.57 -9.55 24.78
N ARG A 132 -12.18 -10.12 23.77
CA ARG A 132 -12.14 -11.56 23.49
C ARG A 132 -10.85 -11.90 22.77
N ALA A 133 -9.83 -12.30 23.53
CA ALA A 133 -8.48 -12.59 23.02
C ALA A 133 -8.44 -13.70 21.97
N GLU A 134 -9.34 -14.67 22.08
CA GLU A 134 -9.52 -15.78 21.14
C GLU A 134 -9.98 -15.33 19.75
N MET A 135 -10.55 -14.11 19.63
CA MET A 135 -11.01 -13.52 18.35
C MET A 135 -9.96 -12.61 17.71
N PHE A 136 -8.72 -12.64 18.18
CA PHE A 136 -7.65 -11.80 17.64
C PHE A 136 -6.40 -12.61 17.30
N CYS A 137 -5.77 -12.28 16.18
CA CYS A 137 -4.36 -12.63 15.95
C CYS A 137 -3.54 -11.40 15.55
N ALA A 138 -2.23 -11.55 15.58
CA ALA A 138 -1.29 -10.55 15.09
C ALA A 138 -0.40 -11.13 13.98
N VAL A 139 -0.13 -10.32 12.94
CA VAL A 139 0.94 -10.56 11.97
C VAL A 139 1.92 -9.41 12.10
N THR A 140 3.14 -9.71 12.56
CA THR A 140 4.11 -8.66 12.94
C THR A 140 5.53 -9.22 13.01
N ASP A 141 6.54 -8.33 12.95
CA ASP A 141 7.92 -8.76 13.12
C ASP A 141 8.22 -9.19 14.56
N PRO A 142 9.13 -10.14 14.75
CA PRO A 142 9.58 -10.54 16.10
C PRO A 142 10.12 -9.35 16.89
N GLY A 143 9.75 -9.26 18.17
CA GLY A 143 10.17 -8.19 19.08
C GLY A 143 9.43 -6.87 18.90
N SER A 144 8.45 -6.80 18.02
CA SER A 144 7.66 -5.58 17.76
C SER A 144 6.74 -5.22 18.95
N GLU A 145 6.29 -3.95 18.99
CA GLU A 145 5.30 -3.52 19.98
C GLU A 145 3.96 -4.27 19.84
N LEU A 146 3.58 -4.64 18.61
CA LEU A 146 2.36 -5.40 18.39
C LEU A 146 2.47 -6.84 18.89
N GLU A 147 3.63 -7.47 18.72
CA GLU A 147 3.88 -8.80 19.32
C GLU A 147 3.74 -8.74 20.86
N HIS A 148 4.39 -7.74 21.49
CA HIS A 148 4.28 -7.57 22.94
C HIS A 148 2.83 -7.32 23.39
N LEU A 149 2.08 -6.51 22.65
CA LEU A 149 0.66 -6.29 22.93
C LEU A 149 -0.17 -7.56 22.80
N ALA A 150 0.00 -8.28 21.69
CA ALA A 150 -0.74 -9.51 21.41
C ALA A 150 -0.52 -10.58 22.48
N ARG A 151 0.77 -10.79 22.86
CA ARG A 151 1.12 -11.70 23.95
C ARG A 151 0.54 -11.25 25.30
N LYS A 152 0.61 -9.95 25.62
CA LYS A 152 0.07 -9.39 26.86
C LYS A 152 -1.46 -9.54 26.95
N ARG A 153 -2.17 -9.36 25.83
CA ARG A 153 -3.63 -9.53 25.74
C ARG A 153 -4.06 -10.99 25.59
N GLY A 154 -3.13 -11.90 25.30
CA GLY A 154 -3.38 -13.32 25.08
C GLY A 154 -4.06 -13.63 23.75
N PHE A 155 -3.74 -12.90 22.69
CA PHE A 155 -4.29 -13.16 21.35
C PHE A 155 -4.14 -14.63 20.96
N HIS A 156 -5.08 -15.13 20.18
CA HIS A 156 -5.16 -16.53 19.77
C HIS A 156 -3.87 -17.00 19.10
N ALA A 157 -3.31 -16.17 18.20
CA ALA A 157 -2.03 -16.45 17.54
C ALA A 157 -1.21 -15.18 17.28
N VAL A 158 0.09 -15.38 17.09
CA VAL A 158 1.02 -14.35 16.59
C VAL A 158 1.87 -14.99 15.51
N PHE A 159 1.73 -14.49 14.28
CA PHE A 159 2.51 -14.92 13.13
C PHE A 159 3.68 -13.97 12.91
N ALA A 160 4.88 -14.53 12.94
CA ALA A 160 6.10 -13.76 12.79
C ALA A 160 6.36 -13.40 11.33
N GLY A 161 6.56 -12.10 11.04
CA GLY A 161 7.10 -11.62 9.78
C GLY A 161 8.61 -11.88 9.68
N GLU A 162 9.17 -11.64 8.49
CA GLU A 162 10.61 -11.71 8.23
C GLU A 162 11.20 -10.29 8.29
N PRO A 163 12.09 -9.98 9.26
CA PRO A 163 12.65 -8.63 9.42
C PRO A 163 13.45 -8.12 8.21
N SER A 164 14.04 -9.03 7.42
CA SER A 164 14.82 -8.68 6.22
C SER A 164 13.97 -8.39 4.99
N ILE A 165 12.64 -8.24 5.15
CA ILE A 165 11.71 -7.92 4.07
C ILE A 165 11.04 -6.57 4.37
N GLY A 166 11.15 -5.61 3.46
CA GLY A 166 10.39 -4.34 3.54
C GLY A 166 8.88 -4.57 3.36
N GLY A 167 8.03 -3.69 3.95
CA GLY A 167 6.57 -3.87 3.90
C GLY A 167 6.00 -4.05 2.49
N ARG A 168 6.46 -3.27 1.50
CA ARG A 168 6.01 -3.37 0.10
C ARG A 168 6.46 -4.64 -0.63
N TYR A 169 7.47 -5.35 -0.10
CA TYR A 169 7.97 -6.63 -0.61
C TYR A 169 7.42 -7.84 0.18
N SER A 170 6.39 -7.64 1.01
CA SER A 170 5.91 -8.68 1.93
C SER A 170 4.66 -9.43 1.43
N ALA A 171 4.28 -9.28 0.16
CA ALA A 171 3.08 -9.93 -0.39
C ALA A 171 3.09 -11.46 -0.26
N LEU A 172 4.25 -12.09 -0.40
CA LEU A 172 4.45 -13.54 -0.31
C LEU A 172 4.95 -14.01 1.06
N SER A 173 5.01 -13.12 2.05
CA SER A 173 5.35 -13.40 3.44
C SER A 173 4.10 -13.66 4.29
N PRO A 174 4.21 -13.93 5.60
CA PRO A 174 3.05 -14.04 6.49
C PRO A 174 2.05 -12.89 6.40
N PHE A 175 2.49 -11.66 6.01
CA PHE A 175 1.60 -10.51 5.81
C PHE A 175 0.57 -10.68 4.68
N GLY A 176 0.90 -11.45 3.64
CA GLY A 176 -0.05 -11.83 2.58
C GLY A 176 -0.61 -13.23 2.76
N ILE A 177 0.19 -14.18 3.24
CA ILE A 177 -0.17 -15.61 3.28
C ILE A 177 -1.14 -15.93 4.43
N VAL A 178 -0.99 -15.34 5.62
CA VAL A 178 -1.96 -15.54 6.72
C VAL A 178 -3.35 -15.05 6.30
N PRO A 179 -3.53 -13.81 5.78
CA PRO A 179 -4.80 -13.38 5.23
C PRO A 179 -5.33 -14.28 4.11
N ALA A 180 -4.48 -14.73 3.18
CA ALA A 180 -4.88 -15.62 2.09
C ALA A 180 -5.50 -16.93 2.61
N VAL A 181 -4.85 -17.57 3.58
CA VAL A 181 -5.36 -18.80 4.20
C VAL A 181 -6.66 -18.55 4.96
N LEU A 182 -6.77 -17.42 5.70
CA LEU A 182 -8.00 -17.00 6.37
C LEU A 182 -9.14 -16.72 5.39
N MET A 183 -8.87 -16.32 4.16
CA MET A 183 -9.84 -16.17 3.06
C MET A 183 -10.26 -17.51 2.44
N GLY A 184 -9.67 -18.64 2.85
CA GLY A 184 -9.88 -19.94 2.24
C GLY A 184 -9.11 -20.15 0.92
N VAL A 185 -8.16 -19.28 0.60
CA VAL A 185 -7.30 -19.42 -0.59
C VAL A 185 -6.31 -20.56 -0.38
N ASP A 186 -6.13 -21.39 -1.39
CA ASP A 186 -5.05 -22.40 -1.38
C ASP A 186 -3.69 -21.72 -1.54
N ALA A 187 -3.13 -21.28 -0.43
CA ALA A 187 -1.84 -20.61 -0.41
C ALA A 187 -0.68 -21.47 -0.94
N ALA A 188 -0.81 -22.81 -0.96
CA ALA A 188 0.21 -23.67 -1.57
C ALA A 188 0.26 -23.46 -3.08
N GLN A 189 -0.88 -23.33 -3.76
CA GLN A 189 -0.92 -23.03 -5.19
C GLN A 189 -0.36 -21.63 -5.48
N LEU A 190 -0.71 -20.63 -4.66
CA LEU A 190 -0.18 -19.28 -4.79
C LEU A 190 1.36 -19.26 -4.67
N LEU A 191 1.90 -19.94 -3.65
CA LEU A 191 3.35 -20.06 -3.42
C LEU A 191 4.04 -20.90 -4.49
N GLU A 192 3.38 -21.90 -5.08
CA GLU A 192 3.93 -22.67 -6.21
C GLU A 192 4.17 -21.76 -7.40
N ARG A 193 3.18 -20.93 -7.77
CA ARG A 193 3.34 -19.94 -8.85
C ARG A 193 4.46 -18.94 -8.57
N ALA A 194 4.60 -18.50 -7.31
CA ALA A 194 5.70 -17.63 -6.91
C ALA A 194 7.06 -18.31 -7.04
N ARG A 195 7.19 -19.59 -6.66
CA ARG A 195 8.43 -20.36 -6.79
C ARG A 195 8.82 -20.61 -8.25
N GLU A 196 7.85 -20.93 -9.12
CA GLU A 196 8.06 -21.05 -10.56
C GLU A 196 8.64 -19.75 -11.14
N MET A 197 8.04 -18.61 -10.80
CA MET A 197 8.51 -17.28 -11.23
C MET A 197 9.87 -16.94 -10.65
N ARG A 198 10.11 -17.27 -9.39
CA ARG A 198 11.40 -17.09 -8.73
C ARG A 198 12.52 -17.80 -9.49
N GLU A 199 12.32 -19.05 -9.89
CA GLU A 199 13.31 -19.79 -10.68
C GLU A 199 13.46 -19.21 -12.10
N ALA A 200 12.37 -18.75 -12.73
CA ALA A 200 12.45 -18.05 -14.01
C ALA A 200 13.26 -16.75 -13.91
N CYS A 201 13.19 -16.04 -12.78
CA CYS A 201 13.97 -14.83 -12.52
C CYS A 201 15.47 -15.10 -12.18
N ARG A 202 15.89 -16.36 -12.10
CA ARG A 202 17.32 -16.73 -12.02
C ARG A 202 18.00 -16.82 -13.39
N SER A 203 17.20 -17.00 -14.45
CA SER A 203 17.76 -17.15 -15.80
C SER A 203 18.43 -15.88 -16.30
N GLY A 204 19.54 -16.03 -16.99
CA GLY A 204 20.17 -14.93 -17.73
C GLY A 204 19.42 -14.55 -19.00
N GLU A 205 18.69 -15.49 -19.64
CA GLU A 205 17.85 -15.26 -20.81
C GLU A 205 16.38 -15.51 -20.49
N GLY A 206 15.49 -14.72 -21.08
CA GLY A 206 14.04 -14.88 -20.89
C GLY A 206 13.57 -14.62 -19.45
N ASN A 207 14.29 -13.87 -18.64
CA ASN A 207 13.97 -13.54 -17.25
C ASN A 207 12.81 -12.55 -17.18
N PRO A 208 11.61 -12.97 -16.72
CA PRO A 208 10.41 -12.11 -16.81
C PRO A 208 10.48 -10.87 -15.93
N GLY A 209 11.10 -10.99 -14.73
CA GLY A 209 11.29 -9.87 -13.81
C GLY A 209 12.31 -8.88 -14.35
N PHE A 210 13.43 -9.37 -14.89
CA PHE A 210 14.43 -8.50 -15.53
C PHE A 210 13.85 -7.76 -16.74
N GLU A 211 13.11 -8.43 -17.63
CA GLU A 211 12.54 -7.79 -18.82
C GLU A 211 11.59 -6.65 -18.45
N LEU A 212 10.75 -6.85 -17.42
CA LEU A 212 9.85 -5.81 -16.93
C LEU A 212 10.64 -4.65 -16.31
N GLY A 213 11.58 -4.93 -15.40
CA GLY A 213 12.37 -3.90 -14.74
C GLY A 213 13.30 -3.14 -15.68
N ASN A 214 13.89 -3.83 -16.67
CA ASN A 214 14.68 -3.21 -17.74
C ASN A 214 13.83 -2.24 -18.58
N ARG A 215 12.58 -2.61 -18.89
CA ARG A 215 11.64 -1.70 -19.57
C ARG A 215 11.39 -0.46 -18.72
N PHE A 216 11.13 -0.63 -17.42
CA PHE A 216 10.92 0.50 -16.50
C PHE A 216 12.15 1.42 -16.46
N GLY A 217 13.33 0.85 -16.27
CA GLY A 217 14.56 1.62 -16.15
C GLY A 217 14.99 2.31 -17.45
N THR A 218 14.93 1.61 -18.59
CA THR A 218 15.25 2.22 -19.91
C THR A 218 14.20 3.26 -20.29
N GLY A 219 12.92 2.99 -20.04
CA GLY A 219 11.85 3.97 -20.26
C GLY A 219 12.06 5.24 -19.45
N TRP A 220 12.45 5.11 -18.17
CA TRP A 220 12.76 6.27 -17.34
C TRP A 220 13.91 7.12 -17.91
N HIS A 221 15.00 6.50 -18.38
CA HIS A 221 16.12 7.21 -19.04
C HIS A 221 15.70 7.93 -20.34
N GLU A 222 14.64 7.46 -20.99
CA GLU A 222 14.08 8.05 -22.19
C GLU A 222 12.96 9.08 -21.89
N GLY A 223 12.74 9.43 -20.62
CA GLY A 223 11.72 10.39 -20.19
C GLY A 223 10.32 9.80 -20.01
N ARG A 224 10.17 8.46 -20.08
CA ARG A 224 8.90 7.76 -19.84
C ARG A 224 8.84 7.28 -18.39
N ASP A 225 8.59 8.20 -17.50
CA ASP A 225 8.54 7.93 -16.04
C ASP A 225 7.18 7.47 -15.52
N LYS A 226 6.13 7.50 -16.36
CA LYS A 226 4.77 7.11 -15.98
C LYS A 226 4.48 5.66 -16.35
N ILE A 227 4.14 4.84 -15.34
CA ILE A 227 3.88 3.41 -15.48
C ILE A 227 2.36 3.18 -15.48
N CYS A 228 1.80 2.97 -16.67
CA CYS A 228 0.38 2.70 -16.84
C CYS A 228 0.09 1.20 -16.60
N ILE A 229 -0.66 0.90 -15.54
CA ILE A 229 -0.92 -0.48 -15.08
C ILE A 229 -2.35 -0.84 -15.47
N GLY A 230 -2.63 -1.11 -16.71
CA GLY A 230 -3.87 -1.63 -17.22
C GLY A 230 -5.18 -1.30 -16.49
N SER A 231 -6.30 -1.87 -16.90
CA SER A 231 -7.57 -1.73 -16.20
C SER A 231 -7.56 -2.46 -14.84
N THR A 232 -8.10 -1.82 -13.80
CA THR A 232 -8.25 -2.45 -12.47
C THR A 232 -9.14 -3.69 -12.49
N TYR A 233 -10.09 -3.75 -13.41
CA TYR A 233 -10.94 -4.92 -13.63
C TYR A 233 -10.16 -6.08 -14.25
N GLU A 234 -9.39 -5.82 -15.31
CA GLU A 234 -8.61 -6.84 -16.00
C GLU A 234 -7.47 -7.40 -15.13
N ASN A 235 -6.85 -6.57 -14.32
CA ASN A 235 -5.76 -6.96 -13.43
C ASN A 235 -6.21 -7.31 -11.99
N ARG A 236 -7.49 -7.56 -11.78
CA ARG A 236 -8.08 -8.00 -10.49
C ARG A 236 -7.70 -7.11 -9.29
N GLY A 237 -7.49 -5.83 -9.52
CA GLY A 237 -7.06 -4.88 -8.49
C GLY A 237 -5.56 -4.91 -8.16
N PHE A 238 -4.75 -5.68 -8.87
CA PHE A 238 -3.29 -5.78 -8.69
C PHE A 238 -2.58 -4.42 -8.64
N GLY A 239 -3.09 -3.45 -9.41
CA GLY A 239 -2.57 -2.09 -9.43
C GLY A 239 -2.47 -1.41 -8.07
N LEU A 240 -3.35 -1.75 -7.11
CA LEU A 240 -3.31 -1.20 -5.75
C LEU A 240 -2.02 -1.56 -4.99
N TRP A 241 -1.54 -2.78 -5.15
CA TRP A 241 -0.29 -3.21 -4.54
C TRP A 241 0.91 -2.75 -5.37
N ALA A 242 0.82 -2.84 -6.70
CA ALA A 242 1.91 -2.47 -7.60
C ALA A 242 2.26 -0.97 -7.50
N GLU A 243 1.25 -0.10 -7.27
CA GLU A 243 1.50 1.32 -7.06
C GLU A 243 2.37 1.59 -5.83
N GLN A 244 2.13 0.88 -4.72
CA GLN A 244 2.99 1.00 -3.54
C GLN A 244 4.40 0.53 -3.86
N LEU A 245 4.53 -0.66 -4.45
CA LEU A 245 5.82 -1.24 -4.77
C LEU A 245 6.68 -0.29 -5.61
N ILE A 246 6.11 0.28 -6.67
CA ILE A 246 6.83 1.22 -7.55
C ILE A 246 7.12 2.54 -6.84
N ALA A 247 6.09 3.19 -6.31
CA ALA A 247 6.17 4.55 -5.78
C ALA A 247 7.11 4.64 -4.58
N GLU A 248 6.96 3.73 -3.62
CA GLU A 248 7.75 3.73 -2.40
C GLU A 248 9.20 3.30 -2.64
N SER A 249 9.43 2.40 -3.62
CA SER A 249 10.78 1.95 -3.98
C SER A 249 11.55 2.98 -4.80
N THR A 250 10.88 3.70 -5.71
CA THR A 250 11.57 4.54 -6.71
C THR A 250 11.50 6.03 -6.43
N GLY A 251 10.48 6.50 -5.68
CA GLY A 251 10.17 7.91 -5.48
C GLY A 251 11.07 8.61 -4.46
N LYS A 252 12.35 8.84 -4.77
CA LYS A 252 13.31 9.46 -3.84
C LYS A 252 14.42 10.23 -4.56
N HIS A 253 15.03 11.19 -3.86
CA HIS A 253 16.13 12.01 -4.41
C HIS A 253 15.76 12.78 -5.69
N GLY A 254 14.47 13.16 -5.84
CA GLY A 254 13.98 13.82 -7.05
C GLY A 254 13.80 12.91 -8.26
N LYS A 255 13.99 11.59 -8.09
CA LYS A 255 13.78 10.54 -9.08
C LYS A 255 12.51 9.75 -8.77
N GLY A 256 12.01 8.98 -9.73
CA GLY A 256 10.91 8.05 -9.48
C GLY A 256 10.18 7.64 -10.74
N LEU A 257 9.42 6.57 -10.59
CA LEU A 257 8.43 6.09 -11.54
C LEU A 257 7.05 6.39 -10.95
N ILE A 258 6.17 6.97 -11.73
CA ILE A 258 4.80 7.33 -11.33
C ILE A 258 3.85 6.21 -11.74
N PRO A 259 3.41 5.35 -10.81
CA PRO A 259 2.46 4.29 -11.12
C PRO A 259 1.05 4.86 -11.28
N ALA A 260 0.37 4.43 -12.31
CA ALA A 260 -0.99 4.86 -12.64
C ALA A 260 -1.90 3.66 -12.92
N PRO A 261 -2.48 3.02 -11.87
CA PRO A 261 -3.44 1.95 -12.02
C PRO A 261 -4.68 2.42 -12.78
N GLY A 262 -5.12 1.61 -13.75
CA GLY A 262 -6.31 1.89 -14.56
C GLY A 262 -6.10 2.89 -15.70
N GLN A 263 -4.94 3.54 -15.78
CA GLN A 263 -4.66 4.51 -16.85
C GLN A 263 -4.05 3.83 -18.09
N PRO A 264 -4.49 4.20 -19.29
CA PRO A 264 -3.89 3.71 -20.53
C PRO A 264 -2.56 4.41 -20.81
N ALA A 265 -1.64 3.72 -21.49
CA ALA A 265 -0.43 4.35 -21.99
C ALA A 265 -0.66 5.30 -23.17
N ASP A 266 -1.74 5.13 -23.91
CA ASP A 266 -2.32 5.97 -24.99
C ASP A 266 -1.33 6.54 -26.04
N GLY A 267 -0.06 6.12 -26.00
CA GLY A 267 0.99 6.58 -26.89
C GLY A 267 1.60 7.94 -26.50
N ALA A 268 1.25 8.52 -25.36
CA ALA A 268 1.88 9.73 -24.86
C ALA A 268 3.40 9.51 -24.60
N PRO A 269 4.26 10.52 -24.86
CA PRO A 269 5.70 10.34 -24.91
C PRO A 269 6.33 10.03 -23.54
N ASP A 270 5.67 10.35 -22.44
CA ASP A 270 6.13 10.18 -21.08
C ASP A 270 5.56 8.93 -20.38
N ARG A 271 4.78 8.08 -21.10
CA ARG A 271 4.07 6.91 -20.59
C ARG A 271 4.67 5.61 -21.10
N GLN A 272 4.61 4.58 -20.29
CA GLN A 272 4.92 3.21 -20.68
C GLN A 272 3.88 2.24 -20.11
N ALA A 273 3.45 1.28 -20.92
CA ALA A 273 2.51 0.23 -20.50
C ALA A 273 3.26 -0.82 -19.66
N ALA A 274 2.71 -1.15 -18.52
CA ALA A 274 3.14 -2.28 -17.72
C ALA A 274 2.22 -3.48 -18.01
N GLY A 275 2.81 -4.58 -18.47
CA GLY A 275 2.08 -5.83 -18.68
C GLY A 275 1.87 -6.55 -17.35
N VAL A 276 0.59 -6.79 -17.00
CA VAL A 276 0.17 -7.66 -15.90
C VAL A 276 -0.43 -8.92 -16.50
N ASP A 277 -0.01 -10.10 -16.04
CA ASP A 277 -0.47 -11.40 -16.54
C ASP A 277 -1.12 -12.22 -15.43
N ILE A 278 -2.42 -12.03 -15.23
CA ILE A 278 -3.23 -12.70 -14.21
C ILE A 278 -4.44 -13.37 -14.87
N PRO A 279 -4.22 -14.44 -15.67
CA PRO A 279 -5.32 -15.15 -16.34
C PRO A 279 -6.25 -15.85 -15.34
N GLU A 280 -5.75 -16.19 -14.16
CA GLU A 280 -6.52 -16.80 -13.07
C GLU A 280 -5.94 -16.32 -11.72
N PRO A 281 -6.71 -16.37 -10.59
CA PRO A 281 -6.30 -15.74 -9.33
C PRO A 281 -4.97 -16.21 -8.75
N TYR A 282 -4.60 -17.49 -8.88
CA TYR A 282 -3.33 -18.01 -8.35
C TYR A 282 -2.10 -17.49 -9.09
N ALA A 283 -2.27 -16.96 -10.33
CA ALA A 283 -1.19 -16.29 -11.05
C ALA A 283 -0.65 -15.05 -10.32
N LEU A 284 -1.41 -14.51 -9.35
CA LEU A 284 -0.93 -13.46 -8.45
C LEU A 284 0.37 -13.82 -7.76
N GLY A 285 0.57 -15.08 -7.37
CA GLY A 285 1.83 -15.51 -6.77
C GLY A 285 3.03 -15.25 -7.65
N ALA A 286 2.91 -15.57 -8.95
CA ALA A 286 3.94 -15.30 -9.94
C ALA A 286 4.12 -13.79 -10.17
N GLU A 287 3.03 -13.03 -10.31
CA GLU A 287 3.08 -11.60 -10.55
C GLU A 287 3.67 -10.81 -9.38
N PHE A 288 3.35 -11.14 -8.13
CA PHE A 288 3.98 -10.52 -6.98
C PHE A 288 5.50 -10.65 -7.06
N PHE A 289 6.04 -11.86 -7.24
CA PHE A 289 7.48 -12.08 -7.33
C PHE A 289 8.11 -11.39 -8.56
N ARG A 290 7.45 -11.49 -9.72
CA ARG A 290 7.92 -10.85 -10.97
C ARG A 290 8.10 -9.35 -10.81
N TRP A 291 7.13 -8.68 -10.18
CA TRP A 291 7.17 -7.24 -10.00
C TRP A 291 8.12 -6.80 -8.89
N GLU A 292 8.26 -7.56 -7.81
CA GLU A 292 9.30 -7.32 -6.79
C GLU A 292 10.69 -7.35 -7.42
N PHE A 293 10.97 -8.37 -8.25
CA PHE A 293 12.22 -8.47 -8.97
C PHE A 293 12.39 -7.33 -9.99
N ALA A 294 11.36 -6.99 -10.73
CA ALA A 294 11.37 -5.91 -11.71
C ALA A 294 11.67 -4.54 -11.08
N VAL A 295 11.09 -4.26 -9.92
CA VAL A 295 11.32 -2.97 -9.22
C VAL A 295 12.73 -2.91 -8.62
N ALA A 296 13.26 -4.03 -8.15
CA ALA A 296 14.68 -4.12 -7.74
C ALA A 296 15.62 -3.83 -8.94
N VAL A 297 15.33 -4.38 -10.12
CA VAL A 297 16.06 -4.08 -11.37
C VAL A 297 15.93 -2.59 -11.73
N ALA A 298 14.72 -2.03 -11.71
CA ALA A 298 14.49 -0.62 -12.01
C ALA A 298 15.26 0.31 -11.05
N GLY A 299 15.32 -0.04 -9.76
CA GLY A 299 16.08 0.69 -8.75
C GLY A 299 17.57 0.84 -9.11
N ALA A 300 18.17 -0.20 -9.69
CA ALA A 300 19.55 -0.15 -10.17
C ALA A 300 19.71 0.80 -11.37
N TYR A 301 18.74 0.84 -12.30
CA TYR A 301 18.73 1.81 -13.40
C TYR A 301 18.61 3.26 -12.91
N LEU A 302 17.81 3.48 -11.88
CA LEU A 302 17.62 4.79 -11.26
C LEU A 302 18.79 5.16 -10.33
N GLU A 303 19.70 4.24 -10.03
CA GLU A 303 20.80 4.42 -9.07
C GLU A 303 20.28 4.90 -7.70
N ILE A 304 19.34 4.17 -7.15
CA ILE A 304 18.72 4.42 -5.83
C ILE A 304 18.66 3.14 -5.03
N ASN A 305 18.53 3.25 -3.69
CA ASN A 305 18.17 2.12 -2.84
C ASN A 305 16.65 1.86 -2.97
N PRO A 306 16.18 0.73 -3.58
CA PRO A 306 14.75 0.49 -3.76
C PRO A 306 14.05 -0.04 -2.50
N PHE A 307 14.77 -0.21 -1.39
CA PHE A 307 14.27 -0.85 -0.18
C PHE A 307 14.06 0.11 0.99
N ASP A 308 14.65 1.31 0.99
CA ASP A 308 14.44 2.36 1.99
C ASP A 308 13.26 3.29 1.64
N GLN A 309 12.84 4.14 2.58
CA GLN A 309 11.76 5.13 2.42
C GLN A 309 12.02 6.37 3.30
N PRO A 310 13.01 7.21 2.95
CA PRO A 310 13.48 8.30 3.83
C PRO A 310 12.48 9.44 4.03
N ASP A 311 11.50 9.64 3.12
CA ASP A 311 10.62 10.81 3.13
C ASP A 311 9.26 10.57 3.81
N VAL A 312 8.94 9.33 4.22
CA VAL A 312 7.65 8.99 4.85
C VAL A 312 7.56 9.52 6.29
N GLN A 313 8.68 9.58 7.00
CA GLN A 313 8.69 9.95 8.42
C GLN A 313 8.21 11.38 8.65
N ALA A 314 8.54 12.33 7.79
CA ALA A 314 8.17 13.73 7.93
C ALA A 314 6.65 13.96 8.09
N ALA A 315 5.83 13.26 7.28
CA ALA A 315 4.38 13.38 7.38
C ALA A 315 3.82 12.79 8.67
N LYS A 316 4.42 11.69 9.16
CA LYS A 316 4.04 11.09 10.46
C LYS A 316 4.36 12.04 11.61
N ASP A 317 5.53 12.69 11.57
CA ASP A 317 5.95 13.64 12.59
C ASP A 317 5.01 14.85 12.62
N LYS A 318 4.64 15.40 11.46
CA LYS A 318 3.65 16.49 11.35
C LYS A 318 2.27 16.08 11.89
N THR A 319 1.78 14.89 11.56
CA THR A 319 0.53 14.36 12.11
C THR A 319 0.60 14.30 13.64
N ASN A 320 1.69 13.77 14.19
CA ASN A 320 1.89 13.69 15.64
C ASN A 320 1.99 15.07 16.31
N GLU A 321 2.67 16.04 15.68
CA GLU A 321 2.71 17.43 16.14
C GLU A 321 1.30 18.03 16.22
N VAL A 322 0.49 17.89 15.17
CA VAL A 322 -0.89 18.37 15.13
C VAL A 322 -1.72 17.73 16.26
N LEU A 323 -1.63 16.41 16.42
CA LEU A 323 -2.35 15.69 17.48
C LEU A 323 -1.92 16.12 18.88
N ALA A 324 -0.62 16.39 19.09
CA ALA A 324 -0.06 16.79 20.38
C ALA A 324 -0.51 18.20 20.84
N THR A 325 -0.86 19.10 19.89
CA THR A 325 -1.28 20.46 20.23
C THR A 325 -2.59 20.52 21.02
N GLY A 326 -3.43 19.48 20.94
CA GLY A 326 -4.78 19.46 21.48
C GLY A 326 -5.76 20.38 20.76
N LYS A 327 -5.33 21.11 19.72
CA LYS A 327 -6.18 22.02 18.91
C LYS A 327 -6.80 21.28 17.73
N GLU A 328 -7.91 21.80 17.19
CA GLU A 328 -8.46 21.31 15.93
C GLU A 328 -7.43 21.47 14.80
N PRO A 329 -7.28 20.46 13.94
CA PRO A 329 -6.40 20.56 12.77
C PRO A 329 -6.86 21.67 11.80
N ASP A 330 -5.90 22.34 11.18
CA ASP A 330 -6.20 23.34 10.15
C ASP A 330 -6.54 22.63 8.83
N LEU A 331 -7.78 22.78 8.40
CA LEU A 331 -8.32 22.23 7.15
C LEU A 331 -8.83 23.33 6.23
N GLU A 332 -8.25 24.55 6.29
CA GLU A 332 -8.61 25.65 5.41
C GLU A 332 -8.53 25.21 3.94
N LEU A 333 -9.62 25.50 3.20
CA LEU A 333 -9.69 25.23 1.76
C LEU A 333 -8.80 26.24 1.04
N GLN A 334 -8.11 25.79 -0.01
CA GLN A 334 -7.15 26.63 -0.73
C GLN A 334 -6.98 26.17 -2.17
N GLY A 335 -6.96 27.13 -3.08
CA GLY A 335 -6.89 26.84 -4.51
C GLY A 335 -8.15 26.16 -5.03
N SER A 336 -8.08 25.72 -6.27
CA SER A 336 -9.16 25.03 -6.96
C SER A 336 -8.60 24.01 -7.97
N ILE A 337 -9.46 23.16 -8.50
CA ILE A 337 -9.09 22.24 -9.58
C ILE A 337 -8.63 23.02 -10.81
N ASP A 338 -9.34 24.10 -11.17
CA ASP A 338 -9.02 24.90 -12.35
C ASP A 338 -7.68 25.63 -12.21
N GLU A 339 -7.36 26.17 -11.02
CA GLU A 339 -6.07 26.76 -10.74
C GLU A 339 -4.93 25.75 -10.88
N LEU A 340 -5.08 24.54 -10.31
CA LEU A 340 -4.07 23.47 -10.48
C LEU A 340 -3.91 23.06 -11.94
N LEU A 341 -5.00 22.92 -12.68
CA LEU A 341 -4.96 22.55 -14.10
C LEU A 341 -4.32 23.66 -14.94
N ALA A 342 -4.50 24.92 -14.58
CA ALA A 342 -3.85 26.06 -15.25
C ALA A 342 -2.32 26.08 -15.06
N GLU A 343 -1.80 25.45 -14.00
CA GLU A 343 -0.37 25.28 -13.76
C GLU A 343 0.25 24.07 -14.50
N ALA A 344 -0.56 23.30 -15.22
CA ALA A 344 -0.10 22.09 -15.87
C ALA A 344 0.94 22.37 -16.96
N GLN A 345 1.99 21.56 -16.98
CA GLN A 345 3.06 21.58 -17.95
C GLN A 345 3.29 20.17 -18.51
N GLU A 346 3.97 20.07 -19.65
CA GLU A 346 4.40 18.79 -20.20
C GLU A 346 5.15 17.95 -19.16
N GLY A 347 4.83 16.66 -19.07
CA GLY A 347 5.40 15.74 -18.10
C GLY A 347 4.76 15.79 -16.70
N ASN A 348 3.77 16.67 -16.45
CA ASN A 348 3.04 16.65 -15.19
C ASN A 348 2.03 15.50 -15.12
N TYR A 349 1.66 15.11 -13.89
CA TYR A 349 0.54 14.22 -13.58
C TYR A 349 -0.36 14.87 -12.52
N PHE A 350 -1.61 14.47 -12.48
CA PHE A 350 -2.58 14.94 -11.50
C PHE A 350 -2.83 13.86 -10.46
N CYS A 351 -2.69 14.22 -9.17
CA CYS A 351 -2.83 13.29 -8.06
C CYS A 351 -3.98 13.70 -7.15
N ILE A 352 -5.00 12.85 -7.03
CA ILE A 352 -6.12 13.05 -6.13
C ILE A 352 -5.82 12.33 -4.81
N GLN A 353 -5.86 13.07 -3.70
CA GLN A 353 -5.59 12.60 -2.35
C GLN A 353 -6.88 12.75 -1.51
N ALA A 354 -7.66 11.67 -1.38
CA ALA A 354 -9.00 11.71 -0.86
C ALA A 354 -9.08 11.33 0.62
N PHE A 355 -9.19 12.31 1.52
CA PHE A 355 -9.51 12.11 2.95
C PHE A 355 -11.02 12.22 3.16
N ILE A 356 -11.75 11.29 2.57
CA ILE A 356 -13.21 11.21 2.57
C ILE A 356 -13.66 9.80 2.86
N GLN A 357 -14.94 9.62 3.20
CA GLN A 357 -15.51 8.29 3.34
C GLN A 357 -15.45 7.53 1.98
N PRO A 358 -14.87 6.33 1.91
CA PRO A 358 -14.91 5.51 0.70
C PRO A 358 -16.33 4.95 0.49
N THR A 359 -17.03 5.52 -0.49
CA THR A 359 -18.37 5.11 -0.91
C THR A 359 -18.47 5.11 -2.43
N PRO A 360 -19.37 4.31 -3.04
CA PRO A 360 -19.58 4.34 -4.49
C PRO A 360 -19.93 5.73 -5.04
N GLU A 361 -20.62 6.55 -4.25
CA GLU A 361 -20.95 7.93 -4.62
C GLU A 361 -19.69 8.80 -4.68
N ASN A 362 -18.85 8.74 -3.65
CA ASN A 362 -17.59 9.47 -3.60
C ASN A 362 -16.60 8.97 -4.66
N ASP A 363 -16.55 7.66 -4.94
CA ASP A 363 -15.76 7.10 -6.05
C ASP A 363 -16.18 7.70 -7.39
N ARG A 364 -17.50 7.88 -7.63
CA ARG A 364 -18.01 8.52 -8.85
C ARG A 364 -17.56 9.98 -8.93
N LEU A 365 -17.67 10.74 -7.85
CA LEU A 365 -17.24 12.15 -7.81
C LEU A 365 -15.71 12.29 -8.04
N LEU A 366 -14.89 11.43 -7.43
CA LEU A 366 -13.45 11.38 -7.70
C LEU A 366 -13.17 11.04 -9.17
N GLY A 367 -13.97 10.16 -9.77
CA GLY A 367 -13.92 9.85 -11.21
C GLY A 367 -14.25 11.05 -12.09
N GLU A 368 -15.19 11.89 -11.71
CA GLU A 368 -15.52 13.14 -12.42
C GLU A 368 -14.36 14.16 -12.36
N ILE A 369 -13.73 14.30 -11.18
CA ILE A 369 -12.52 15.11 -11.02
C ILE A 369 -11.39 14.58 -11.91
N ALA A 370 -11.17 13.26 -11.88
CA ALA A 370 -10.16 12.60 -12.71
C ALA A 370 -10.39 12.88 -14.22
N GLY A 371 -11.63 12.76 -14.69
CA GLY A 371 -12.01 13.03 -16.07
C GLY A 371 -11.73 14.48 -16.53
N ARG A 372 -11.81 15.45 -15.62
CA ARG A 372 -11.41 16.85 -15.94
C ARG A 372 -9.90 16.95 -16.21
N ALA A 373 -9.08 16.30 -15.36
CA ALA A 373 -7.62 16.31 -15.52
C ALA A 373 -7.19 15.49 -16.77
N GLU A 374 -7.83 14.37 -17.04
CA GLU A 374 -7.61 13.57 -18.26
C GLU A 374 -7.95 14.36 -19.53
N THR A 375 -9.05 15.13 -19.51
CA THR A 375 -9.43 16.03 -20.61
C THR A 375 -8.38 17.12 -20.86
N ALA A 376 -7.67 17.53 -19.82
CA ALA A 376 -6.52 18.44 -19.93
C ALA A 376 -5.20 17.72 -20.36
N GLY A 377 -5.26 16.43 -20.67
CA GLY A 377 -4.13 15.62 -21.16
C GLY A 377 -3.21 15.06 -20.05
N LEU A 378 -3.59 15.20 -18.79
CA LEU A 378 -2.80 14.72 -17.65
C LEU A 378 -3.04 13.23 -17.38
N LEU A 379 -1.99 12.52 -17.00
CA LEU A 379 -2.14 11.24 -16.33
C LEU A 379 -2.71 11.47 -14.93
N VAL A 380 -3.64 10.64 -14.49
CA VAL A 380 -4.26 10.77 -13.17
C VAL A 380 -3.90 9.59 -12.29
N THR A 381 -3.57 9.90 -11.04
CA THR A 381 -3.46 8.94 -9.94
C THR A 381 -4.42 9.34 -8.84
N ASN A 382 -4.97 8.38 -8.10
CA ASN A 382 -5.82 8.67 -6.96
C ASN A 382 -5.55 7.71 -5.80
N GLY A 383 -5.78 8.18 -4.59
CA GLY A 383 -5.65 7.35 -3.39
C GLY A 383 -6.45 7.89 -2.21
N TYR A 384 -7.07 6.98 -1.48
CA TYR A 384 -7.70 7.34 -0.20
C TYR A 384 -6.65 7.55 0.88
N GLY A 385 -6.79 8.63 1.64
CA GLY A 385 -6.02 8.88 2.85
C GLY A 385 -6.68 8.22 4.08
N PRO A 386 -5.89 7.71 5.03
CA PRO A 386 -4.41 7.75 5.05
C PRO A 386 -3.71 6.63 4.27
N ARG A 387 -4.41 5.70 3.63
CA ARG A 387 -3.83 4.54 2.92
C ARG A 387 -2.69 4.96 1.98
N TYR A 388 -2.89 5.98 1.11
CA TYR A 388 -1.87 6.41 0.16
C TYR A 388 -0.60 6.96 0.85
N MET A 389 -0.69 7.48 2.08
CA MET A 389 0.48 7.94 2.84
C MET A 389 1.44 6.78 3.15
N HIS A 390 0.92 5.55 3.20
CA HIS A 390 1.64 4.29 3.40
C HIS A 390 1.89 3.53 2.08
N SER A 391 1.67 4.16 0.92
CA SER A 391 1.94 3.58 -0.41
C SER A 391 2.68 4.57 -1.31
N THR A 392 1.98 5.53 -1.90
CA THR A 392 2.55 6.52 -2.83
C THR A 392 3.16 7.74 -2.13
N GLY A 393 2.97 7.87 -0.81
CA GLY A 393 3.42 9.03 -0.03
C GLY A 393 4.93 9.31 -0.13
N GLN A 394 5.76 8.28 -0.28
CA GLN A 394 7.20 8.42 -0.52
C GLN A 394 7.47 9.17 -1.84
N LEU A 395 6.82 8.75 -2.93
CA LEU A 395 6.92 9.38 -4.25
C LEU A 395 6.44 10.83 -4.23
N HIS A 396 5.32 11.10 -3.57
CA HIS A 396 4.75 12.44 -3.50
C HIS A 396 5.72 13.44 -2.87
N LYS A 397 6.53 13.02 -1.93
CA LYS A 397 7.44 13.86 -1.14
C LYS A 397 8.88 13.82 -1.67
N GLY A 398 9.38 12.62 -2.00
CA GLY A 398 10.77 12.40 -2.40
C GLY A 398 11.01 12.31 -3.91
N GLY A 399 9.97 12.08 -4.70
CA GLY A 399 10.03 11.92 -6.15
C GLY A 399 10.19 13.24 -6.93
N PRO A 400 10.10 13.20 -8.26
CA PRO A 400 10.21 14.39 -9.10
C PRO A 400 9.06 15.37 -8.79
N ASN A 401 9.33 16.68 -8.93
CA ASN A 401 8.33 17.73 -8.67
C ASN A 401 7.43 17.95 -9.91
N THR A 402 6.82 16.87 -10.41
CA THR A 402 5.93 16.89 -11.58
C THR A 402 4.46 16.70 -11.23
N GLY A 403 4.15 16.44 -9.94
CA GLY A 403 2.78 16.25 -9.45
C GLY A 403 2.01 17.55 -9.26
N LEU A 404 0.72 17.53 -9.61
CA LEU A 404 -0.31 18.50 -9.23
C LEU A 404 -1.21 17.78 -8.21
N PHE A 405 -1.17 18.20 -6.95
CA PHE A 405 -1.80 17.46 -5.85
C PHE A 405 -3.11 18.13 -5.42
N LEU A 406 -4.22 17.44 -5.63
CA LEU A 406 -5.53 17.86 -5.15
C LEU A 406 -5.88 17.05 -3.91
N GLN A 407 -5.90 17.67 -2.76
CA GLN A 407 -6.44 17.07 -1.55
C GLN A 407 -7.96 17.34 -1.48
N VAL A 408 -8.74 16.25 -1.41
CA VAL A 408 -10.20 16.29 -1.28
C VAL A 408 -10.55 15.85 0.13
N ILE A 409 -11.34 16.66 0.84
CA ILE A 409 -11.82 16.37 2.19
C ILE A 409 -13.34 16.36 2.24
N ASP A 410 -13.92 15.71 3.25
CA ASP A 410 -15.34 15.78 3.60
C ASP A 410 -15.54 16.15 5.08
N ASP A 411 -16.79 16.19 5.50
CA ASP A 411 -17.13 16.20 6.93
C ASP A 411 -17.10 14.77 7.48
N PRO A 412 -16.11 14.40 8.30
CA PRO A 412 -16.03 13.06 8.87
C PRO A 412 -17.12 12.76 9.93
N GLY A 413 -17.95 13.74 10.30
CA GLY A 413 -19.03 13.60 11.27
C GLY A 413 -18.56 13.61 12.72
N ASP A 414 -19.33 12.93 13.58
CA ASP A 414 -19.08 12.88 15.02
C ASP A 414 -17.81 12.12 15.36
N GLU A 415 -17.17 12.55 16.46
CA GLU A 415 -15.98 11.88 16.98
C GLU A 415 -16.26 10.41 17.32
N LEU A 416 -15.34 9.53 16.90
CA LEU A 416 -15.32 8.14 17.28
C LEU A 416 -14.09 7.92 18.19
N PRO A 417 -14.29 7.70 19.50
CA PRO A 417 -13.18 7.62 20.45
C PRO A 417 -12.22 6.46 20.15
N ILE A 418 -10.92 6.71 20.33
CA ILE A 418 -9.88 5.67 20.30
C ILE A 418 -9.52 5.35 21.75
N PRO A 419 -9.71 4.10 22.22
CA PRO A 419 -9.41 3.72 23.59
C PRO A 419 -7.96 4.05 23.97
N GLY A 420 -7.76 4.71 25.12
CA GLY A 420 -6.46 5.08 25.63
C GLY A 420 -5.76 6.26 24.93
N LYS A 421 -6.43 6.92 23.95
CA LYS A 421 -5.90 8.12 23.29
C LYS A 421 -6.69 9.36 23.72
N PRO A 422 -6.04 10.56 23.76
CA PRO A 422 -6.71 11.83 24.03
C PRO A 422 -7.45 12.41 22.80
N PHE A 423 -7.53 11.66 21.71
CA PHE A 423 -8.21 12.00 20.46
C PHE A 423 -8.91 10.77 19.91
N GLY A 424 -9.87 10.97 19.02
CA GLY A 424 -10.54 9.90 18.31
C GLY A 424 -10.21 9.90 16.80
N PHE A 425 -10.93 9.09 16.06
CA PHE A 425 -10.69 8.87 14.62
C PHE A 425 -11.00 10.10 13.77
N ARG A 426 -12.02 10.89 14.10
CA ARG A 426 -12.31 12.15 13.40
C ARG A 426 -11.07 13.07 13.45
N ARG A 427 -10.56 13.31 14.64
CA ARG A 427 -9.38 14.15 14.82
C ARG A 427 -8.15 13.55 14.18
N LEU A 428 -8.01 12.22 14.18
CA LEU A 428 -6.89 11.53 13.58
C LEU A 428 -6.85 11.75 12.06
N ILE A 429 -7.95 11.49 11.34
CA ILE A 429 -7.98 11.67 9.87
C ILE A 429 -7.78 13.13 9.48
N GLN A 430 -8.32 14.07 10.25
CA GLN A 430 -8.13 15.50 10.02
C GLN A 430 -6.66 15.92 10.23
N ALA A 431 -5.99 15.38 11.26
CA ALA A 431 -4.58 15.64 11.51
C ALA A 431 -3.68 15.03 10.43
N GLN A 432 -4.06 13.87 9.90
CA GLN A 432 -3.38 13.24 8.77
C GLN A 432 -3.49 14.08 7.49
N ALA A 433 -4.70 14.57 7.19
CA ALA A 433 -4.93 15.46 6.05
C ALA A 433 -4.14 16.77 6.18
N ALA A 434 -4.16 17.40 7.37
CA ALA A 434 -3.44 18.63 7.62
C ALA A 434 -1.92 18.43 7.51
N GLY A 435 -1.37 17.42 8.19
CA GLY A 435 0.07 17.16 8.22
C GLY A 435 0.64 16.75 6.85
N ASP A 436 -0.13 16.00 6.06
CA ASP A 436 0.29 15.60 4.71
C ASP A 436 0.37 16.81 3.77
N LEU A 437 -0.66 17.66 3.74
CA LEU A 437 -0.68 18.87 2.91
C LEU A 437 0.44 19.83 3.30
N GLU A 438 0.69 20.04 4.60
CA GLU A 438 1.79 20.88 5.08
C GLU A 438 3.14 20.34 4.61
N THR A 439 3.35 19.02 4.71
CA THR A 439 4.59 18.38 4.23
C THR A 439 4.79 18.58 2.73
N LEU A 440 3.72 18.48 1.92
CA LEU A 440 3.79 18.72 0.48
C LEU A 440 4.16 20.17 0.17
N LYS A 441 3.58 21.15 0.88
CA LYS A 441 3.94 22.58 0.76
C LYS A 441 5.40 22.84 1.11
N GLU A 442 5.89 22.29 2.22
CA GLU A 442 7.29 22.41 2.64
C GLU A 442 8.26 21.82 1.59
N ARG A 443 7.82 20.82 0.84
CA ARG A 443 8.55 20.24 -0.30
C ARG A 443 8.39 21.01 -1.61
N GLY A 444 7.69 22.15 -1.59
CA GLY A 444 7.45 23.00 -2.77
C GLY A 444 6.56 22.33 -3.81
N ARG A 445 5.65 21.44 -3.38
CA ARG A 445 4.67 20.81 -4.28
C ARG A 445 3.53 21.78 -4.60
N ARG A 446 2.96 21.66 -5.79
CA ARG A 446 1.76 22.38 -6.20
C ARG A 446 0.55 21.67 -5.62
N VAL A 447 -0.18 22.35 -4.74
CA VAL A 447 -1.25 21.75 -3.96
C VAL A 447 -2.51 22.60 -3.95
N ALA A 448 -3.68 21.97 -3.97
CA ALA A 448 -4.95 22.56 -3.61
C ALA A 448 -5.69 21.66 -2.63
N ARG A 449 -6.59 22.23 -1.84
CA ARG A 449 -7.52 21.50 -0.97
C ARG A 449 -8.94 22.01 -1.20
N ILE A 450 -9.84 21.10 -1.53
CA ILE A 450 -11.26 21.37 -1.72
C ILE A 450 -12.13 20.48 -0.82
N HIS A 451 -13.35 20.89 -0.56
CA HIS A 451 -14.37 20.02 -0.02
C HIS A 451 -15.02 19.22 -1.16
N ILE A 452 -15.37 17.95 -0.91
CA ILE A 452 -15.94 17.08 -1.97
C ILE A 452 -17.24 17.66 -2.58
N GLU A 453 -18.02 18.37 -1.80
CA GLU A 453 -19.25 19.04 -2.27
C GLU A 453 -18.99 20.20 -3.26
N GLU A 454 -17.75 20.74 -3.27
CA GLU A 454 -17.33 21.81 -4.19
C GLU A 454 -16.77 21.26 -5.51
N ALA A 455 -16.68 19.94 -5.63
CA ALA A 455 -16.12 19.27 -6.80
C ALA A 455 -17.08 19.23 -8.00
N ILE A 456 -18.34 19.61 -7.83
CA ILE A 456 -19.43 19.54 -8.80
C ILE A 456 -19.55 20.85 -9.60
#